data_36493674a760df5cee762319b64724e9
#
_entry.id   36493674a760df5cee762319b64724e9
#
_cell.length_a   1.000
_cell.length_b   1.000
_cell.length_c   1.000
_cell.angle_alpha   90.00
_cell.angle_beta   90.00
_cell.angle_gamma   90.00
#
_symmetry.space_group_name_H-M   'P 1'
#
loop_
_entity.id
_entity.type
_entity.pdbx_description
1 polymer ?
#
loop_
_entity_poly.entity_id
_entity_poly.type
_entity_poly.pdbx_seq_one_letter_code
_entity_poly.pdbx_strand_id
1 'polypeptide(L)'
;MRSNFTFLEKDFPVLANFGQMAEKYCLSDPNSCLMKLGMLGETIVNLMFTYDRIPLPEENNAVRRIDTLYREGLLTQDLTDILHGLRKVRNKAVHENYASESDAKAFLQMAYSLCEWFMQTYGDWSYQHQDFVMPEFSESPTPIDPAAEEKRELLLTEQAET
;
A
#
# COMPACT_ATOMS: atom_id res chain seq x y z
N MET A 1 -14.17 -7.03 10.43
CA MET A 1 -13.95 -5.59 10.27
C MET A 1 -13.86 -5.25 8.78
N ARG A 2 -14.62 -4.26 8.37
CA ARG A 2 -14.65 -3.86 6.96
C ARG A 2 -13.34 -3.14 6.59
N SER A 3 -12.77 -3.49 5.44
CA SER A 3 -11.55 -2.86 4.96
C SER A 3 -11.75 -1.38 4.62
N ASN A 4 -10.75 -0.55 4.91
CA ASN A 4 -10.72 0.84 4.47
C ASN A 4 -10.73 0.96 2.94
N PHE A 5 -10.27 -0.06 2.21
CA PHE A 5 -10.10 -0.05 0.75
C PHE A 5 -11.28 -0.66 0.00
N THR A 6 -12.37 -0.99 0.68
CA THR A 6 -13.57 -1.59 0.06
C THR A 6 -14.14 -0.72 -1.08
N PHE A 7 -14.03 0.60 -0.96
CA PHE A 7 -14.54 1.54 -1.96
C PHE A 7 -13.88 1.39 -3.34
N LEU A 8 -12.72 0.73 -3.41
CA LEU A 8 -12.00 0.50 -4.66
C LEU A 8 -12.46 -0.76 -5.40
N GLU A 9 -13.20 -1.65 -4.75
CA GLU A 9 -13.49 -2.99 -5.29
C GLU A 9 -14.17 -2.96 -6.65
N LYS A 10 -15.10 -2.05 -6.86
CA LYS A 10 -15.90 -1.97 -8.10
C LYS A 10 -15.07 -1.45 -9.28
N ASP A 11 -14.39 -0.33 -9.10
CA ASP A 11 -13.71 0.37 -10.19
C ASP A 11 -12.23 -0.01 -10.34
N PHE A 12 -11.59 -0.32 -9.23
CA PHE A 12 -10.15 -0.62 -9.20
C PHE A 12 -9.86 -1.84 -8.31
N PRO A 13 -10.30 -3.04 -8.73
CA PRO A 13 -10.20 -4.24 -7.87
C PRO A 13 -8.75 -4.61 -7.53
N VAL A 14 -7.78 -4.33 -8.41
CA VAL A 14 -6.36 -4.60 -8.13
C VAL A 14 -5.87 -3.73 -6.99
N LEU A 15 -6.24 -2.45 -6.98
CA LEU A 15 -5.88 -1.53 -5.89
C LEU A 15 -6.54 -1.96 -4.58
N ALA A 16 -7.82 -2.35 -4.63
CA ALA A 16 -8.52 -2.87 -3.46
C ALA A 16 -7.78 -4.07 -2.86
N ASN A 17 -7.34 -4.99 -3.71
CA ASN A 17 -6.61 -6.19 -3.28
C ASN A 17 -5.30 -5.83 -2.57
N PHE A 18 -4.49 -4.94 -3.15
CA PHE A 18 -3.24 -4.51 -2.51
C PHE A 18 -3.50 -3.83 -1.17
N GLY A 19 -4.46 -2.93 -1.10
CA GLY A 19 -4.81 -2.23 0.14
C GLY A 19 -5.29 -3.18 1.22
N GLN A 20 -6.16 -4.12 0.88
CA GLN A 20 -6.70 -5.10 1.81
C GLN A 20 -5.63 -6.05 2.33
N MET A 21 -4.72 -6.49 1.45
CA MET A 21 -3.58 -7.32 1.86
C MET A 21 -2.62 -6.54 2.77
N ALA A 22 -2.36 -5.28 2.45
CA ALA A 22 -1.52 -4.43 3.30
C ALA A 22 -2.12 -4.28 4.69
N GLU A 23 -3.44 -4.06 4.79
CA GLU A 23 -4.14 -4.03 6.08
C GLU A 23 -3.95 -5.31 6.87
N LYS A 24 -4.12 -6.44 6.19
CA LYS A 24 -4.01 -7.76 6.81
C LYS A 24 -2.62 -7.98 7.42
N TYR A 25 -1.57 -7.52 6.74
CA TYR A 25 -0.19 -7.75 7.16
C TYR A 25 0.40 -6.63 8.02
N CYS A 26 -0.29 -5.51 8.15
CA CYS A 26 0.24 -4.30 8.79
C CYS A 26 0.85 -4.59 10.18
N LEU A 27 0.18 -5.38 10.98
CA LEU A 27 0.62 -5.70 12.35
C LEU A 27 1.38 -7.01 12.45
N SER A 28 1.00 -8.01 11.65
CA SER A 28 1.59 -9.36 11.74
C SER A 28 2.85 -9.52 10.90
N ASP A 29 2.95 -8.81 9.79
CA ASP A 29 4.09 -8.91 8.86
C ASP A 29 4.31 -7.55 8.18
N PRO A 30 4.89 -6.57 8.90
CA PRO A 30 5.09 -5.22 8.36
C PRO A 30 5.89 -5.19 7.05
N ASN A 31 6.83 -6.10 6.86
CA ASN A 31 7.58 -6.21 5.61
C ASN A 31 6.65 -6.44 4.42
N SER A 32 5.76 -7.43 4.51
CA SER A 32 4.79 -7.72 3.46
C SER A 32 3.81 -6.58 3.24
N CYS A 33 3.40 -5.90 4.31
CA CYS A 33 2.57 -4.71 4.22
C CYS A 33 3.24 -3.64 3.35
N LEU A 34 4.50 -3.32 3.66
CA LEU A 34 5.25 -2.29 2.92
C LEU A 34 5.45 -2.67 1.46
N MET A 35 5.68 -3.95 1.17
CA MET A 35 5.77 -4.41 -0.22
C MET A 35 4.46 -4.23 -0.98
N LYS A 36 3.33 -4.58 -0.38
CA LYS A 36 2.02 -4.41 -1.00
C LYS A 36 1.67 -2.94 -1.24
N LEU A 37 2.02 -2.07 -0.30
CA LEU A 37 1.81 -0.64 -0.45
C LEU A 37 2.65 -0.05 -1.58
N GLY A 38 3.88 -0.51 -1.74
CA GLY A 38 4.72 -0.10 -2.87
C GLY A 38 4.14 -0.54 -4.21
N MET A 39 3.59 -1.75 -4.28
CA MET A 39 2.91 -2.27 -5.47
C MET A 39 1.65 -1.45 -5.79
N LEU A 40 0.91 -1.06 -4.76
CA LEU A 40 -0.26 -0.19 -4.91
C LEU A 40 0.12 1.15 -5.53
N GLY A 41 1.16 1.79 -5.01
CA GLY A 41 1.63 3.08 -5.55
C GLY A 41 2.11 2.97 -6.99
N GLU A 42 2.87 1.93 -7.31
CA GLU A 42 3.33 1.66 -8.68
C GLU A 42 2.15 1.45 -9.64
N THR A 43 1.13 0.72 -9.22
CA THR A 43 -0.06 0.49 -10.02
C THR A 43 -0.81 1.79 -10.30
N ILE A 44 -0.95 2.66 -9.31
CA ILE A 44 -1.58 3.99 -9.49
C ILE A 44 -0.81 4.80 -10.53
N VAL A 45 0.51 4.85 -10.43
CA VAL A 45 1.35 5.58 -11.39
C VAL A 45 1.12 5.04 -12.82
N ASN A 46 1.14 3.72 -12.98
CA ASN A 46 0.96 3.10 -14.29
C ASN A 46 -0.44 3.37 -14.87
N LEU A 47 -1.47 3.32 -14.03
CA LEU A 47 -2.83 3.65 -14.45
C LEU A 47 -2.95 5.11 -14.90
N MET A 48 -2.29 6.04 -14.22
CA MET A 48 -2.29 7.46 -14.59
C MET A 48 -1.67 7.66 -15.97
N PHE A 49 -0.55 7.02 -16.26
CA PHE A 49 0.06 7.07 -17.59
C PHE A 49 -0.90 6.59 -18.67
N THR A 50 -1.62 5.50 -18.37
CA THR A 50 -2.58 4.94 -19.32
C THR A 50 -3.79 5.86 -19.52
N TYR A 51 -4.41 6.32 -18.43
CA TYR A 51 -5.63 7.12 -18.51
C TYR A 51 -5.39 8.50 -19.13
N ASP A 52 -4.29 9.15 -18.78
CA ASP A 52 -3.95 10.47 -19.27
C ASP A 52 -3.13 10.44 -20.56
N ARG A 53 -2.82 9.24 -21.05
CA ARG A 53 -2.06 9.03 -22.31
C ARG A 53 -0.74 9.77 -22.31
N ILE A 54 -0.02 9.70 -21.20
CA ILE A 54 1.29 10.32 -21.06
C ILE A 54 2.34 9.40 -21.68
N PRO A 55 3.22 9.91 -22.56
CA PRO A 55 4.34 9.10 -23.07
C PRO A 55 5.28 8.71 -21.92
N LEU A 56 5.74 7.46 -21.94
CA LEU A 56 6.70 7.01 -20.95
C LEU A 56 8.00 7.83 -21.07
N PRO A 57 8.66 8.13 -19.93
CA PRO A 57 9.91 8.87 -19.98
C PRO A 57 10.99 8.05 -20.70
N GLU A 58 11.93 8.75 -21.34
CA GLU A 58 13.03 8.12 -22.06
C GLU A 58 13.81 7.17 -21.15
N GLU A 59 14.17 7.63 -19.96
CA GLU A 59 14.70 6.81 -18.88
C GLU A 59 13.54 6.29 -18.04
N ASN A 60 13.03 5.12 -18.40
CA ASN A 60 11.79 4.59 -17.83
C ASN A 60 12.05 3.80 -16.54
N ASN A 61 12.01 4.48 -15.41
CA ASN A 61 12.08 3.88 -14.08
C ASN A 61 11.05 4.53 -13.15
N ALA A 62 10.89 3.97 -11.94
CA ALA A 62 9.87 4.42 -11.01
C ALA A 62 10.02 5.91 -10.65
N VAL A 63 11.23 6.36 -10.40
CA VAL A 63 11.52 7.77 -10.04
C VAL A 63 11.09 8.69 -11.17
N ARG A 64 11.50 8.38 -12.39
CA ARG A 64 11.21 9.22 -13.56
C ARG A 64 9.74 9.25 -13.91
N ARG A 65 9.03 8.13 -13.74
CA ARG A 65 7.59 8.10 -13.97
C ARG A 65 6.85 9.03 -13.01
N ILE A 66 7.18 8.98 -11.72
CA ILE A 66 6.56 9.86 -10.71
C ILE A 66 6.87 11.34 -11.02
N ASP A 67 8.14 11.65 -11.29
CA ASP A 67 8.57 13.00 -11.60
C ASP A 67 7.89 13.55 -12.87
N THR A 68 7.68 12.70 -13.86
CA THR A 68 6.98 13.06 -15.09
C THR A 68 5.54 13.49 -14.81
N LEU A 69 4.82 12.70 -14.00
CA LEU A 69 3.44 13.02 -13.61
C LEU A 69 3.36 14.34 -12.85
N TYR A 70 4.33 14.59 -11.98
CA TYR A 70 4.40 15.87 -11.27
C TYR A 70 4.64 17.03 -12.22
N ARG A 71 5.58 16.91 -13.16
CA ARG A 71 5.87 17.97 -14.16
C ARG A 71 4.70 18.24 -15.09
N GLU A 72 3.90 17.20 -15.40
CA GLU A 72 2.71 17.35 -16.21
C GLU A 72 1.55 17.99 -15.45
N GLY A 73 1.73 18.32 -14.18
CA GLY A 73 0.70 18.94 -13.34
C GLY A 73 -0.38 17.99 -12.86
N LEU A 74 -0.14 16.68 -12.94
CA LEU A 74 -1.13 15.66 -12.56
C LEU A 74 -1.06 15.25 -11.10
N LEU A 75 0.02 15.59 -10.40
CA LEU A 75 0.23 15.31 -9.00
C LEU A 75 0.57 16.59 -8.24
N THR A 76 0.02 16.74 -7.04
CA THR A 76 0.48 17.76 -6.10
C THR A 76 1.82 17.33 -5.52
N GLN A 77 2.51 18.26 -4.83
CA GLN A 77 3.76 17.94 -4.13
C GLN A 77 3.53 16.84 -3.08
N ASP A 78 2.45 16.95 -2.31
CA ASP A 78 2.14 15.97 -1.26
C ASP A 78 1.94 14.56 -1.82
N LEU A 79 1.20 14.43 -2.92
CA LEU A 79 0.98 13.13 -3.58
C LEU A 79 2.27 12.56 -4.15
N THR A 80 3.10 13.43 -4.73
CA THR A 80 4.42 13.06 -5.25
C THR A 80 5.30 12.51 -4.13
N ASP A 81 5.31 13.19 -2.99
CA ASP A 81 6.09 12.77 -1.81
C ASP A 81 5.60 11.42 -1.27
N ILE A 82 4.29 11.20 -1.24
CA ILE A 82 3.71 9.92 -0.84
C ILE A 82 4.18 8.80 -1.77
N LEU A 83 4.09 9.01 -3.07
CA LEU A 83 4.49 8.01 -4.07
C LEU A 83 5.98 7.68 -3.98
N HIS A 84 6.83 8.69 -3.82
CA HIS A 84 8.27 8.45 -3.61
C HIS A 84 8.53 7.72 -2.29
N GLY A 85 7.79 8.05 -1.24
CA GLY A 85 7.89 7.37 0.06
C GLY A 85 7.54 5.89 -0.06
N LEU A 86 6.42 5.57 -0.71
CA LEU A 86 5.99 4.19 -0.94
C LEU A 86 7.02 3.41 -1.76
N ARG A 87 7.58 4.03 -2.80
CA ARG A 87 8.62 3.42 -3.63
C ARG A 87 9.88 3.11 -2.82
N LYS A 88 10.35 4.08 -2.04
CA LYS A 88 11.57 3.95 -1.24
C LYS A 88 11.42 2.90 -0.15
N VAL A 89 10.30 2.89 0.56
CA VAL A 89 10.09 1.93 1.65
C VAL A 89 9.92 0.51 1.11
N ARG A 90 9.30 0.35 -0.08
CA ARG A 90 9.23 -0.95 -0.74
C ARG A 90 10.63 -1.44 -1.10
N ASN A 91 11.48 -0.59 -1.64
CA ASN A 91 12.86 -0.97 -1.97
C ASN A 91 13.62 -1.44 -0.71
N LYS A 92 13.47 -0.77 0.41
CA LYS A 92 14.05 -1.21 1.69
C LYS A 92 13.47 -2.55 2.13
N ALA A 93 12.17 -2.75 1.99
CA ALA A 93 11.53 -4.01 2.36
C ALA A 93 12.04 -5.18 1.53
N VAL A 94 12.20 -4.96 0.22
CA VAL A 94 12.66 -6.01 -0.71
C VAL A 94 14.16 -6.29 -0.56
N HIS A 95 14.99 -5.24 -0.56
CA HIS A 95 16.45 -5.39 -0.64
C HIS A 95 17.14 -5.52 0.71
N GLU A 96 16.56 -4.95 1.76
CA GLU A 96 17.14 -4.92 3.10
C GLU A 96 16.33 -5.73 4.12
N ASN A 97 15.27 -6.41 3.66
CA ASN A 97 14.34 -7.13 4.53
C ASN A 97 13.77 -6.25 5.65
N TYR A 98 13.61 -4.96 5.35
CA TYR A 98 13.14 -3.98 6.31
C TYR A 98 11.71 -4.26 6.74
N ALA A 99 11.46 -4.15 8.04
CA ALA A 99 10.13 -4.32 8.61
C ALA A 99 9.98 -3.35 9.78
N SER A 100 8.93 -2.55 9.76
CA SER A 100 8.62 -1.59 10.82
C SER A 100 7.11 -1.45 10.91
N GLU A 101 6.56 -1.81 12.06
CA GLU A 101 5.12 -1.65 12.33
C GLU A 101 4.72 -0.18 12.27
N SER A 102 5.55 0.70 12.83
CA SER A 102 5.32 2.15 12.81
C SER A 102 5.24 2.68 11.39
N ASP A 103 6.20 2.31 10.54
CA ASP A 103 6.19 2.72 9.13
C ASP A 103 5.04 2.09 8.36
N ALA A 104 4.72 0.82 8.61
CA ALA A 104 3.59 0.16 7.98
C ALA A 104 2.28 0.91 8.25
N LYS A 105 2.04 1.30 9.48
CA LYS A 105 0.86 2.08 9.86
C LYS A 105 0.83 3.44 9.17
N ALA A 106 1.95 4.16 9.19
CA ALA A 106 2.05 5.50 8.59
C ALA A 106 1.83 5.45 7.07
N PHE A 107 2.49 4.53 6.38
CA PHE A 107 2.35 4.40 4.93
C PHE A 107 0.99 3.83 4.51
N LEU A 108 0.39 2.98 5.34
CA LEU A 108 -0.97 2.49 5.09
C LEU A 108 -1.96 3.66 5.05
N GLN A 109 -1.87 4.57 6.01
CA GLN A 109 -2.73 5.75 6.06
C GLN A 109 -2.48 6.69 4.87
N MET A 110 -1.22 6.91 4.53
CA MET A 110 -0.86 7.72 3.35
C MET A 110 -1.39 7.09 2.06
N ALA A 111 -1.27 5.77 1.92
CA ALA A 111 -1.78 5.05 0.77
C ALA A 111 -3.31 5.15 0.66
N TYR A 112 -3.99 5.11 1.80
CA TYR A 112 -5.44 5.32 1.84
C TYR A 112 -5.82 6.70 1.28
N SER A 113 -5.16 7.75 1.74
CA SER A 113 -5.40 9.11 1.25
C SER A 113 -5.13 9.24 -0.25
N LEU A 114 -4.05 8.61 -0.72
CA LEU A 114 -3.73 8.55 -2.14
C LEU A 114 -4.84 7.86 -2.94
N CYS A 115 -5.38 6.76 -2.42
CA CYS A 115 -6.45 6.00 -3.07
C CYS A 115 -7.77 6.79 -3.10
N GLU A 116 -8.08 7.55 -2.06
CA GLU A 116 -9.26 8.42 -2.07
C GLU A 116 -9.14 9.49 -3.15
N TRP A 117 -7.98 10.13 -3.23
CA TRP A 117 -7.71 11.10 -4.29
C TRP A 117 -7.84 10.45 -5.68
N PHE A 118 -7.28 9.26 -5.83
CA PHE A 118 -7.31 8.54 -7.10
C PHE A 118 -8.75 8.19 -7.51
N MET A 119 -9.56 7.73 -6.55
CA MET A 119 -10.98 7.43 -6.80
C MET A 119 -11.74 8.67 -7.26
N GLN A 120 -11.55 9.80 -6.58
CA GLN A 120 -12.24 11.04 -6.91
C GLN A 120 -11.80 11.61 -8.27
N THR A 121 -10.57 11.36 -8.66
CA THR A 121 -9.98 11.93 -9.88
C THR A 121 -10.22 11.04 -11.11
N TYR A 122 -10.07 9.72 -10.97
CA TYR A 122 -10.10 8.79 -12.09
C TYR A 122 -11.27 7.81 -12.05
N GLY A 123 -11.91 7.64 -10.92
CA GLY A 123 -13.01 6.72 -10.76
C GLY A 123 -14.35 7.43 -10.69
N ASP A 124 -14.90 7.54 -9.50
CA ASP A 124 -16.20 8.15 -9.23
C ASP A 124 -16.02 9.50 -8.56
N TRP A 125 -16.24 10.59 -9.30
CA TRP A 125 -16.12 11.95 -8.79
C TRP A 125 -17.11 12.24 -7.65
N SER A 126 -18.18 11.47 -7.54
CA SER A 126 -19.17 11.61 -6.45
C SER A 126 -18.76 10.89 -5.17
N TYR A 127 -17.62 10.18 -5.19
CA TYR A 127 -17.10 9.52 -4.00
C TYR A 127 -16.88 10.53 -2.87
N GLN A 128 -17.37 10.20 -1.68
CA GLN A 128 -17.21 11.05 -0.51
C GLN A 128 -16.19 10.44 0.45
N HIS A 129 -15.36 11.32 1.01
CA HIS A 129 -14.36 10.93 1.99
C HIS A 129 -14.97 10.10 3.13
N GLN A 130 -14.25 9.04 3.50
CA GLN A 130 -14.54 8.22 4.67
C GLN A 130 -13.31 8.23 5.58
N ASP A 131 -13.54 8.27 6.89
CA ASP A 131 -12.44 8.29 7.84
C ASP A 131 -11.69 6.96 7.83
N PHE A 132 -10.36 7.06 7.83
CA PHE A 132 -9.49 5.90 7.91
C PHE A 132 -9.56 5.30 9.32
N VAL A 133 -9.70 3.98 9.39
CA VAL A 133 -9.67 3.23 10.64
C VAL A 133 -8.39 2.39 10.68
N MET A 134 -7.49 2.73 11.62
CA MET A 134 -6.23 2.00 11.76
C MET A 134 -6.50 0.54 12.14
N PRO A 135 -5.91 -0.43 11.43
CA PRO A 135 -6.04 -1.84 11.83
C PRO A 135 -5.53 -2.05 13.25
N GLU A 136 -6.31 -2.74 14.04
CA GLU A 136 -5.93 -3.15 15.38
C GLU A 136 -5.79 -4.66 15.39
N PHE A 137 -4.98 -5.17 16.31
CA PHE A 137 -5.02 -6.59 16.57
C PHE A 137 -6.47 -6.96 16.82
N SER A 138 -6.99 -7.95 16.08
CA SER A 138 -8.30 -8.44 16.38
C SER A 138 -8.25 -8.95 17.82
N GLU A 139 -8.82 -8.19 18.73
CA GLU A 139 -9.09 -8.59 20.10
C GLU A 139 -10.21 -9.63 20.10
N SER A 140 -10.24 -10.47 19.09
CA SER A 140 -11.08 -11.64 19.15
C SER A 140 -10.63 -12.42 20.35
N PRO A 141 -11.48 -12.61 21.36
CA PRO A 141 -11.13 -13.36 22.56
C PRO A 141 -11.05 -14.86 22.28
N THR A 142 -10.67 -15.26 21.08
CA THR A 142 -10.30 -16.64 20.85
C THR A 142 -9.13 -16.92 21.75
N PRO A 143 -9.28 -17.84 22.72
CA PRO A 143 -8.14 -18.20 23.53
C PRO A 143 -7.03 -18.62 22.59
N ILE A 144 -5.90 -17.95 22.73
CA ILE A 144 -4.70 -18.29 22.01
C ILE A 144 -4.43 -19.76 22.32
N ASP A 145 -4.55 -20.61 21.29
CA ASP A 145 -4.19 -22.00 21.41
C ASP A 145 -2.66 -22.05 21.54
N PRO A 146 -2.11 -22.44 22.71
CA PRO A 146 -0.66 -22.45 22.89
C PRO A 146 0.07 -23.31 21.85
N ALA A 147 -0.58 -24.37 21.36
CA ALA A 147 -0.02 -25.21 20.31
C ALA A 147 0.07 -24.53 18.96
N ALA A 148 -0.89 -23.66 18.64
CA ALA A 148 -0.85 -22.87 17.41
C ALA A 148 0.24 -21.79 17.46
N GLU A 149 0.47 -21.20 18.63
CA GLU A 149 1.54 -20.23 18.84
C GLU A 149 2.92 -20.88 18.75
N GLU A 150 3.11 -22.05 19.37
CA GLU A 150 4.36 -22.80 19.25
C GLU A 150 4.69 -23.15 17.80
N LYS A 151 3.70 -23.61 17.04
CA LYS A 151 3.87 -23.90 15.61
C LYS A 151 4.24 -22.66 14.81
N ARG A 152 3.66 -21.53 15.15
CA ARG A 152 3.92 -20.25 14.50
C ARG A 152 5.34 -19.77 14.77
N GLU A 153 5.81 -19.87 16.01
CA GLU A 153 7.16 -19.52 16.40
C GLU A 153 8.20 -20.45 15.76
N LEU A 154 7.91 -21.74 15.71
CA LEU A 154 8.78 -22.72 15.06
C LEU A 154 8.92 -22.44 13.55
N LEU A 155 7.83 -22.12 12.87
CA LEU A 155 7.85 -21.76 11.46
C LEU A 155 8.65 -20.49 11.20
N LEU A 156 8.51 -19.48 12.06
CA LEU A 156 9.28 -18.24 11.97
C LEU A 156 10.76 -18.48 12.22
N THR A 157 11.11 -19.38 13.14
CA THR A 157 12.49 -19.75 13.45
C THR A 157 13.12 -20.52 12.28
N GLU A 158 12.39 -21.46 11.68
CA GLU A 158 12.86 -22.21 10.50
C GLU A 158 13.11 -21.29 9.30
N GLN A 159 12.23 -20.29 9.07
CA GLN A 159 12.41 -19.31 8.00
C GLN A 159 13.61 -18.40 8.26
N ALA A 160 13.95 -18.13 9.50
CA ALA A 160 15.10 -17.32 9.87
C ALA A 160 16.42 -18.06 9.71
N GLU A 161 16.41 -19.41 9.77
CA GLU A 161 17.60 -20.26 9.63
C GLU A 161 17.90 -20.62 8.17
N THR A 162 16.99 -20.40 7.26
CA THR A 162 17.20 -20.59 5.82
C THR A 162 17.48 -19.26 5.14
#